data_e61f301d9dccc0ed9cd13c68b745a9d9
#
_entry.id   e61f301d9dccc0ed9cd13c68b745a9d9
#
_cell.length_a   1.000
_cell.length_b   1.000
_cell.length_c   1.000
_cell.angle_alpha   90.00
_cell.angle_beta   90.00
_cell.angle_gamma   90.00
#
_symmetry.space_group_name_H-M   'P 1'
#
loop_
_entity.id
_entity.type
_entity.pdbx_description
1 polymer ?
#
loop_
_entity_poly.entity_id
_entity_poly.type
_entity_poly.pdbx_seq_one_letter_code
_entity_poly.pdbx_strand_id
1 'polypeptide(L)'
;MKLSNNFTLEELTKSQEAIRLGIPNEPNEDHIFNLQLLCQYILQPVRDNFNLPITVSSGYRSAELCERIGSSSKSQHTRGEAADFEVFGLSNKDVSDWIVKNLDYDQCILEFWTPDEPNSGWIH
;
A
#
# COMPACT_ATOMS: atom_id res chain seq x y z
N MET A 1 -14.22 -8.51 3.40
CA MET A 1 -13.91 -8.08 4.79
C MET A 1 -13.40 -6.65 4.79
N LYS A 2 -13.98 -5.83 5.62
CA LYS A 2 -13.59 -4.43 5.76
C LYS A 2 -12.45 -4.28 6.76
N LEU A 3 -11.38 -3.59 6.38
CA LEU A 3 -10.25 -3.29 7.27
C LEU A 3 -10.40 -1.90 7.92
N SER A 4 -11.05 -0.98 7.23
CA SER A 4 -11.44 0.33 7.73
C SER A 4 -12.62 0.83 6.88
N ASN A 5 -13.10 2.06 7.11
CA ASN A 5 -14.31 2.57 6.44
C ASN A 5 -14.24 2.49 4.90
N ASN A 6 -13.08 2.77 4.32
CA ASN A 6 -12.92 2.84 2.86
C ASN A 6 -11.97 1.79 2.28
N PHE A 7 -11.49 0.84 3.09
CA PHE A 7 -10.52 -0.17 2.63
C PHE A 7 -10.96 -1.58 2.98
N THR A 8 -10.80 -2.49 2.02
CA THR A 8 -11.18 -3.90 2.19
C THR A 8 -9.93 -4.78 2.11
N LEU A 9 -10.06 -5.99 2.68
CA LEU A 9 -8.99 -7.00 2.60
C LEU A 9 -8.68 -7.34 1.14
N GLU A 10 -9.70 -7.40 0.30
CA GLU A 10 -9.56 -7.72 -1.11
C GLU A 10 -8.66 -6.70 -1.82
N GLU A 11 -8.82 -5.40 -1.54
CA GLU A 11 -7.97 -4.35 -2.11
C GLU A 11 -6.52 -4.49 -1.67
N LEU A 12 -6.27 -4.87 -0.43
CA LEU A 12 -4.93 -4.95 0.16
C LEU A 12 -4.21 -6.25 -0.19
N THR A 13 -4.89 -7.22 -0.75
CA THR A 13 -4.30 -8.51 -1.15
C THR A 13 -4.34 -8.75 -2.65
N LYS A 14 -4.92 -7.83 -3.42
CA LYS A 14 -5.01 -7.94 -4.86
C LYS A 14 -3.62 -7.86 -5.50
N SER A 15 -3.31 -8.80 -6.39
CA SER A 15 -2.04 -8.80 -7.13
C SER A 15 -2.26 -9.43 -8.50
N GLN A 16 -2.01 -8.66 -9.55
CA GLN A 16 -2.08 -9.16 -10.92
C GLN A 16 -0.95 -10.13 -11.20
N GLU A 17 0.23 -9.92 -10.63
CA GLU A 17 1.37 -10.83 -10.75
C GLU A 17 1.04 -12.20 -10.14
N ALA A 18 0.39 -12.22 -8.97
CA ALA A 18 -0.01 -13.47 -8.34
C ALA A 18 -0.98 -14.25 -9.22
N ILE A 19 -1.96 -13.57 -9.81
CA ILE A 19 -2.92 -14.19 -10.73
C ILE A 19 -2.21 -14.73 -11.96
N ARG A 20 -1.35 -13.94 -12.58
CA ARG A 20 -0.62 -14.31 -13.78
C ARG A 20 0.31 -15.51 -13.55
N LEU A 21 0.96 -15.58 -12.41
CA LEU A 21 1.90 -16.65 -12.05
C LEU A 21 1.22 -17.85 -11.39
N GLY A 22 -0.06 -17.76 -11.07
CA GLY A 22 -0.80 -18.82 -10.39
C GLY A 22 -0.35 -19.04 -8.96
N ILE A 23 0.14 -17.99 -8.29
CA ILE A 23 0.64 -18.07 -6.92
C ILE A 23 -0.44 -17.59 -5.96
N PRO A 24 -0.79 -18.36 -4.92
CA PRO A 24 -1.69 -17.88 -3.88
C PRO A 24 -1.12 -16.66 -3.18
N ASN A 25 -1.95 -15.65 -2.93
CA ASN A 25 -1.56 -14.45 -2.18
C ASN A 25 -2.51 -14.27 -0.99
N GLU A 26 -2.54 -15.26 -0.11
CA GLU A 26 -3.45 -15.32 1.02
C GLU A 26 -2.72 -15.00 2.32
N PRO A 27 -3.11 -13.92 3.03
CA PRO A 27 -2.50 -13.57 4.32
C PRO A 27 -3.01 -14.49 5.43
N ASN A 28 -2.17 -14.70 6.45
CA ASN A 28 -2.61 -15.35 7.68
C ASN A 28 -3.24 -14.31 8.64
N GLU A 29 -3.68 -14.76 9.81
CA GLU A 29 -4.34 -13.88 10.79
C GLU A 29 -3.44 -12.71 11.25
N ASP A 30 -2.16 -12.96 11.45
CA ASP A 30 -1.21 -11.92 11.85
C ASP A 30 -1.04 -10.88 10.74
N HIS A 31 -0.98 -11.32 9.49
CA HIS A 31 -0.88 -10.43 8.34
C HIS A 31 -2.15 -9.58 8.20
N ILE A 32 -3.31 -10.17 8.39
CA ILE A 32 -4.59 -9.45 8.34
C ILE A 32 -4.66 -8.39 9.43
N PHE A 33 -4.22 -8.72 10.64
CA PHE A 33 -4.16 -7.78 11.75
C PHE A 33 -3.24 -6.59 11.41
N ASN A 34 -2.07 -6.85 10.84
CA ASN A 34 -1.14 -5.81 10.44
C ASN A 34 -1.72 -4.93 9.33
N LEU A 35 -2.39 -5.52 8.33
CA LEU A 35 -3.08 -4.77 7.29
C LEU A 35 -4.19 -3.89 7.86
N GLN A 36 -4.92 -4.36 8.86
CA GLN A 36 -5.94 -3.58 9.54
C GLN A 36 -5.34 -2.36 10.23
N LEU A 37 -4.21 -2.52 10.93
CA LEU A 37 -3.50 -1.40 11.55
C LEU A 37 -3.01 -0.40 10.49
N LEU A 38 -2.45 -0.89 9.39
CA LEU A 38 -1.99 -0.04 8.29
C LEU A 38 -3.15 0.80 7.73
N CYS A 39 -4.30 0.19 7.50
CA CYS A 39 -5.47 0.91 7.02
C CYS A 39 -5.98 1.94 8.03
N GLN A 40 -6.08 1.56 9.29
CA GLN A 40 -6.63 2.43 10.33
C GLN A 40 -5.73 3.63 10.66
N TYR A 41 -4.41 3.43 10.66
CA TYR A 41 -3.47 4.45 11.11
C TYR A 41 -2.77 5.22 9.98
N ILE A 42 -2.76 4.70 8.78
CA ILE A 42 -2.11 5.35 7.62
C ILE A 42 -3.11 5.64 6.49
N LEU A 43 -3.66 4.61 5.88
CA LEU A 43 -4.47 4.79 4.66
C LEU A 43 -5.78 5.51 4.91
N GLN A 44 -6.50 5.17 5.98
CA GLN A 44 -7.76 5.83 6.30
C GLN A 44 -7.59 7.31 6.68
N PRO A 45 -6.59 7.69 7.51
CA PRO A 45 -6.32 9.11 7.76
C PRO A 45 -6.01 9.90 6.48
N VAL A 46 -5.25 9.34 5.55
CA VAL A 46 -4.99 9.96 4.24
C VAL A 46 -6.29 10.13 3.47
N ARG A 47 -7.11 9.08 3.40
CA ARG A 47 -8.41 9.11 2.71
C ARG A 47 -9.33 10.17 3.29
N ASP A 48 -9.39 10.25 4.62
CA ASP A 48 -10.27 11.20 5.31
C ASP A 48 -9.78 12.65 5.14
N ASN A 49 -8.47 12.88 5.20
CA ASN A 49 -7.90 14.21 5.06
C ASN A 49 -8.15 14.81 3.67
N PHE A 50 -7.87 14.04 2.64
CA PHE A 50 -8.00 14.54 1.26
C PHE A 50 -9.40 14.34 0.68
N ASN A 51 -10.17 13.41 1.25
CA ASN A 51 -11.51 13.06 0.79
C ASN A 51 -11.56 12.70 -0.70
N LEU A 52 -10.57 11.96 -1.17
CA LEU A 52 -10.41 11.52 -2.55
C LEU A 52 -10.12 10.02 -2.59
N PRO A 53 -10.53 9.33 -3.67
CA PRO A 53 -10.24 7.89 -3.81
C PRO A 53 -8.74 7.61 -3.76
N ILE A 54 -8.40 6.50 -3.11
CA ILE A 54 -7.02 5.98 -3.07
C ILE A 54 -6.97 4.67 -3.83
N THR A 55 -6.00 4.56 -4.74
CA THR A 55 -5.72 3.31 -5.45
C THR A 55 -4.51 2.65 -4.81
N VAL A 56 -4.70 1.44 -4.29
CA VAL A 56 -3.62 0.61 -3.74
C VAL A 56 -3.12 -0.29 -4.87
N SER A 57 -1.88 -0.08 -5.30
CA SER A 57 -1.27 -0.90 -6.35
C SER A 57 -0.64 -2.18 -5.80
N SER A 58 -0.18 -2.16 -4.56
CA SER A 58 0.37 -3.34 -3.89
C SER A 58 0.22 -3.19 -2.38
N GLY A 59 -0.39 -4.16 -1.74
CA GLY A 59 -0.47 -4.25 -0.29
C GLY A 59 0.28 -5.49 0.18
N TYR A 60 -0.44 -6.51 0.67
CA TYR A 60 0.17 -7.77 1.06
C TYR A 60 0.71 -8.52 -0.17
N ARG A 61 1.92 -9.04 -0.05
CA ARG A 61 2.54 -9.95 -1.02
C ARG A 61 3.10 -11.14 -0.26
N SER A 62 2.69 -12.36 -0.62
CA SER A 62 3.23 -13.56 0.01
C SER A 62 4.74 -13.65 -0.23
N ALA A 63 5.46 -14.36 0.65
CA ALA A 63 6.91 -14.55 0.50
C ALA A 63 7.25 -15.23 -0.84
N GLU A 64 6.45 -16.22 -1.24
CA GLU A 64 6.62 -16.90 -2.54
C GLU A 64 6.48 -15.91 -3.70
N LEU A 65 5.45 -15.05 -3.66
CA LEU A 65 5.25 -14.04 -4.71
C LEU A 65 6.41 -13.05 -4.77
N CYS A 66 6.89 -12.58 -3.62
CA CYS A 66 8.04 -11.67 -3.57
C CYS A 66 9.29 -12.30 -4.21
N GLU A 67 9.58 -13.55 -3.91
CA GLU A 67 10.72 -14.26 -4.52
C GLU A 67 10.56 -14.36 -6.03
N ARG A 68 9.38 -14.66 -6.52
CA ARG A 68 9.12 -14.85 -7.95
C ARG A 68 9.19 -13.55 -8.75
N ILE A 69 8.88 -12.41 -8.16
CA ILE A 69 8.97 -11.11 -8.84
C ILE A 69 10.29 -10.38 -8.56
N GLY A 70 11.24 -11.03 -7.90
CA GLY A 70 12.57 -10.47 -7.63
C GLY A 70 12.64 -9.55 -6.42
N SER A 71 11.62 -9.53 -5.58
CA SER A 71 11.62 -8.80 -4.31
C SER A 71 12.11 -9.68 -3.16
N SER A 72 12.44 -9.06 -2.03
CA SER A 72 12.87 -9.79 -0.83
C SER A 72 11.70 -10.47 -0.15
N SER A 73 11.87 -11.74 0.25
CA SER A 73 10.93 -12.45 1.10
C SER A 73 10.85 -11.87 2.52
N LYS A 74 11.73 -10.93 2.85
CA LYS A 74 11.74 -10.22 4.14
C LYS A 74 11.13 -8.82 4.04
N SER A 75 10.57 -8.45 2.89
CA SER A 75 9.89 -7.16 2.71
C SER A 75 8.76 -6.99 3.72
N GLN A 76 8.48 -5.75 4.11
CA GLN A 76 7.34 -5.42 4.96
C GLN A 76 6.00 -5.79 4.30
N HIS A 77 5.94 -5.86 2.97
CA HIS A 77 4.77 -6.35 2.25
C HIS A 77 4.41 -7.79 2.62
N THR A 78 5.40 -8.62 2.96
CA THR A 78 5.16 -10.02 3.34
C THR A 78 4.53 -10.16 4.73
N ARG A 79 4.54 -9.11 5.52
CA ARG A 79 3.97 -9.10 6.87
C ARG A 79 2.67 -8.30 6.96
N GLY A 80 2.20 -7.72 5.84
CA GLY A 80 1.03 -6.87 5.85
C GLY A 80 1.28 -5.48 6.45
N GLU A 81 2.54 -5.03 6.43
CA GLU A 81 2.96 -3.78 7.07
C GLU A 81 3.28 -2.65 6.08
N ALA A 82 3.06 -2.87 4.80
CA ALA A 82 3.36 -1.88 3.76
C ALA A 82 2.30 -1.86 2.67
N ALA A 83 2.15 -0.71 2.03
CA ALA A 83 1.31 -0.54 0.85
C ALA A 83 1.94 0.47 -0.10
N ASP A 84 1.80 0.22 -1.40
CA ASP A 84 2.11 1.17 -2.46
C ASP A 84 0.79 1.73 -2.97
N PHE A 85 0.65 3.04 -3.01
CA PHE A 85 -0.64 3.66 -3.32
C PHE A 85 -0.50 5.05 -3.94
N GLU A 86 -1.62 5.55 -4.48
CA GLU A 86 -1.76 6.89 -5.01
C GLU A 86 -3.12 7.46 -4.61
N VAL A 87 -3.21 8.79 -4.45
CA VAL A 87 -4.47 9.50 -4.22
C VAL A 87 -4.91 10.14 -5.52
N PHE A 88 -6.12 9.82 -5.96
CA PHE A 88 -6.66 10.34 -7.23
C PHE A 88 -6.66 11.87 -7.27
N GLY A 89 -6.11 12.44 -8.33
CA GLY A 89 -6.13 13.88 -8.57
C GLY A 89 -5.07 14.69 -7.82
N LEU A 90 -4.21 14.04 -7.01
CA LEU A 90 -3.16 14.72 -6.27
C LEU A 90 -1.77 14.22 -6.67
N SER A 91 -0.77 15.10 -6.55
CA SER A 91 0.61 14.67 -6.74
C SER A 91 1.05 13.78 -5.58
N ASN A 92 1.83 12.73 -5.91
CA ASN A 92 2.32 11.81 -4.89
C ASN A 92 3.23 12.51 -3.88
N LYS A 93 3.96 13.54 -4.32
CA LYS A 93 4.81 14.33 -3.43
C LYS A 93 3.98 15.07 -2.38
N ASP A 94 2.88 15.71 -2.77
CA ASP A 94 2.02 16.44 -1.84
C ASP A 94 1.43 15.51 -0.78
N VAL A 95 1.01 14.31 -1.19
CA VAL A 95 0.49 13.30 -0.27
C VAL A 95 1.58 12.80 0.67
N SER A 96 2.76 12.47 0.14
CA SER A 96 3.86 12.00 0.99
C SER A 96 4.33 13.06 1.98
N ASP A 97 4.39 14.33 1.57
CA ASP A 97 4.75 15.44 2.46
C ASP A 97 3.75 15.56 3.63
N TRP A 98 2.46 15.40 3.33
CA TRP A 98 1.43 15.41 4.38
C TRP A 98 1.59 14.25 5.37
N ILE A 99 1.87 13.03 4.86
CA ILE A 99 2.09 11.84 5.69
C ILE A 99 3.29 12.06 6.62
N VAL A 100 4.41 12.50 6.07
CA VAL A 100 5.63 12.77 6.84
C VAL A 100 5.36 13.74 7.98
N LYS A 101 4.52 14.74 7.75
CA LYS A 101 4.24 15.80 8.71
C LYS A 101 3.20 15.42 9.77
N ASN A 102 2.24 14.54 9.43
CA ASN A 102 1.04 14.35 10.25
C ASN A 102 0.85 12.95 10.81
N LEU A 103 1.52 11.93 10.29
CA LEU A 103 1.31 10.54 10.68
C LEU A 103 2.57 9.91 11.26
N ASP A 104 2.36 8.92 12.15
CA ASP A 104 3.43 8.04 12.61
C ASP A 104 3.61 6.91 11.59
N TYR A 105 4.85 6.67 11.17
CA TYR A 105 5.18 5.67 10.17
C TYR A 105 6.62 5.18 10.38
N ASP A 106 6.90 3.96 9.92
CA ASP A 106 8.28 3.44 9.89
C ASP A 106 9.03 3.96 8.66
N GLN A 107 8.34 3.99 7.52
CA GLN A 107 8.91 4.37 6.24
C GLN A 107 7.87 5.05 5.35
N CYS A 108 8.26 6.14 4.71
CA CYS A 108 7.47 6.80 3.68
C CYS A 108 8.39 7.14 2.52
N ILE A 109 8.21 6.46 1.39
CA ILE A 109 9.08 6.58 0.21
C ILE A 109 8.27 7.07 -0.98
N LEU A 110 8.74 8.15 -1.60
CA LEU A 110 8.20 8.63 -2.87
C LEU A 110 9.03 8.00 -3.99
N GLU A 111 8.44 7.00 -4.67
CA GLU A 111 9.16 6.21 -5.69
C GLU A 111 8.88 6.70 -7.09
N PHE A 112 9.94 6.79 -7.91
CA PHE A 112 9.88 7.16 -9.33
C PHE A 112 9.13 8.47 -9.62
N TRP A 113 9.12 9.41 -8.66
CA TRP A 113 8.51 10.72 -8.85
C TRP A 113 9.41 11.63 -9.68
N THR A 114 8.81 12.35 -10.64
CA THR A 114 9.49 13.32 -11.50
C THR A 114 8.86 14.68 -11.29
N PRO A 115 9.63 15.77 -11.03
CA PRO A 115 9.06 17.09 -10.76
C PRO A 115 8.15 17.64 -11.86
N ASP A 116 8.44 17.34 -13.11
CA ASP A 116 7.65 17.81 -14.26
C ASP A 116 6.40 16.99 -14.53
N GLU A 117 6.22 15.87 -13.79
CA GLU A 117 5.10 14.95 -13.94
C GLU A 117 4.49 14.66 -12.56
N PRO A 118 3.55 15.51 -12.08
CA PRO A 118 3.01 15.38 -10.71
C PRO A 118 2.38 14.04 -10.40
N ASN A 119 1.85 13.34 -11.41
CA ASN A 119 1.21 12.03 -11.24
C ASN A 119 2.17 10.85 -11.45
N SER A 120 3.48 11.13 -11.59
CA SER A 120 4.48 10.07 -11.76
C SER A 120 4.78 9.36 -10.44
N GLY A 121 5.21 8.11 -10.54
CA GLY A 121 5.60 7.31 -9.39
C GLY A 121 4.43 6.89 -8.50
N TRP A 122 4.76 6.55 -7.26
CA TRP A 122 3.78 6.15 -6.24
C TRP A 122 4.37 6.34 -4.84
N ILE A 123 3.53 6.21 -3.82
CA ILE A 123 3.92 6.32 -2.41
C ILE A 123 4.01 4.91 -1.81
N HIS A 124 5.13 4.64 -1.17
CA HIS A 124 5.38 3.36 -0.50
C HIS A 124 5.27 3.48 1.02
#